data_c07f40419cc653e5bc1f0474bf0e6309
#
_entry.id   c07f40419cc653e5bc1f0474bf0e6309
#
_cell.length_a   1.000
_cell.length_b   1.000
_cell.length_c   1.000
_cell.angle_alpha   90.00
_cell.angle_beta   90.00
_cell.angle_gamma   90.00
#
_symmetry.space_group_name_H-M   'P 1'
#
loop_
_entity.id
_entity.type
_entity.pdbx_description
1 polymer ?
#
loop_
_entity_poly.entity_id
_entity_poly.type
_entity_poly.pdbx_seq_one_letter_code
_entity_poly.pdbx_strand_id
1 'polypeptide(L)'
;MQLSAMIIVLFAAMIILFFYVPPFFQGQSAKAAVNRFYQYETAGNFGNSWELFHPQMQKMFSKDAYIQRRAHVFMQDFGVSTFRFELGQPKQLSRWRMSKDVPELAHVFVVPVVQHFQSAFGNFSIRQDVYAVKDNNQWRILWAYDER
;
A
#
# COMPACT_ATOMS: atom_id res chain seq x y z
N MET A 1 -22.90 39.55 -19.57
CA MET A 1 -21.63 39.33 -18.80
C MET A 1 -21.74 38.31 -17.66
N GLN A 2 -22.76 38.35 -16.82
CA GLN A 2 -22.92 37.40 -15.70
C GLN A 2 -23.22 35.96 -16.15
N LEU A 3 -24.01 35.74 -17.20
CA LEU A 3 -24.35 34.40 -17.71
C LEU A 3 -23.12 33.66 -18.28
N SER A 4 -22.24 34.39 -18.98
CA SER A 4 -21.01 33.82 -19.53
C SER A 4 -20.01 33.41 -18.44
N ALA A 5 -19.87 34.18 -17.36
CA ALA A 5 -19.04 33.86 -16.22
C ALA A 5 -19.55 32.62 -15.47
N MET A 6 -20.86 32.49 -15.32
CA MET A 6 -21.47 31.30 -14.69
C MET A 6 -21.25 30.04 -15.51
N ILE A 7 -21.32 30.09 -16.83
CA ILE A 7 -21.06 28.95 -17.73
C ILE A 7 -19.59 28.52 -17.62
N ILE A 8 -18.65 29.46 -17.58
CA ILE A 8 -17.22 29.17 -17.43
C ILE A 8 -16.93 28.48 -16.09
N VAL A 9 -17.54 28.96 -15.00
CA VAL A 9 -17.39 28.35 -13.67
C VAL A 9 -17.96 26.93 -13.63
N LEU A 10 -19.13 26.68 -14.23
CA LEU A 10 -19.72 25.35 -14.30
C LEU A 10 -18.89 24.39 -15.13
N PHE A 11 -18.31 24.87 -16.23
CA PHE A 11 -17.45 24.06 -17.10
C PHE A 11 -16.14 23.71 -16.40
N ALA A 12 -15.53 24.65 -15.69
CA ALA A 12 -14.34 24.43 -14.87
C ALA A 12 -14.62 23.43 -13.72
N ALA A 13 -15.75 23.55 -13.04
CA ALA A 13 -16.17 22.61 -12.00
C ALA A 13 -16.40 21.19 -12.56
N MET A 14 -16.97 21.08 -13.74
CA MET A 14 -17.17 19.80 -14.43
C MET A 14 -15.84 19.14 -14.82
N ILE A 15 -14.86 19.91 -15.28
CA ILE A 15 -13.50 19.43 -15.57
C ILE A 15 -12.84 18.92 -14.29
N ILE A 16 -12.92 19.66 -13.18
CA ILE A 16 -12.39 19.24 -11.89
C ILE A 16 -13.04 17.93 -11.44
N LEU A 17 -14.36 17.82 -11.47
CA LEU A 17 -15.09 16.61 -11.14
C LEU A 17 -14.67 15.41 -11.99
N PHE A 18 -14.47 15.61 -13.27
CA PHE A 18 -14.16 14.52 -14.20
C PHE A 18 -12.70 14.03 -14.08
N PHE A 19 -11.74 14.93 -13.87
CA PHE A 19 -10.31 14.58 -13.87
C PHE A 19 -9.71 14.35 -12.49
N TYR A 20 -10.20 15.01 -11.45
CA TYR A 20 -9.59 14.96 -10.12
C TYR A 20 -10.31 14.03 -9.13
N VAL A 21 -11.64 13.93 -9.25
CA VAL A 21 -12.43 13.12 -8.31
C VAL A 21 -12.15 11.62 -8.44
N PRO A 22 -12.10 11.00 -9.65
CA PRO A 22 -11.81 9.57 -9.77
C PRO A 22 -10.44 9.15 -9.23
N PRO A 23 -9.31 9.85 -9.51
CA PRO A 23 -8.02 9.54 -8.93
C PRO A 23 -7.98 9.65 -7.41
N PHE A 24 -8.68 10.65 -6.84
CA PHE A 24 -8.76 10.81 -5.39
C PHE A 24 -9.45 9.61 -4.73
N PHE A 25 -10.60 9.17 -5.22
CA PHE A 25 -11.30 8.00 -4.68
C PHE A 25 -10.50 6.71 -4.86
N GLN A 26 -9.80 6.55 -5.97
CA GLN A 26 -8.91 5.41 -6.17
C GLN A 26 -7.76 5.41 -5.18
N GLY A 27 -7.15 6.56 -4.91
CA GLY A 27 -6.12 6.72 -3.90
C GLY A 27 -6.60 6.34 -2.50
N GLN A 28 -7.79 6.78 -2.10
CA GLN A 28 -8.37 6.39 -0.80
C GLN A 28 -8.67 4.89 -0.73
N SER A 29 -9.13 4.29 -1.83
CA SER A 29 -9.36 2.84 -1.90
C SER A 29 -8.05 2.05 -1.83
N ALA A 30 -6.98 2.52 -2.48
CA ALA A 30 -5.64 1.96 -2.36
C ALA A 30 -5.11 2.04 -0.92
N LYS A 31 -5.26 3.20 -0.27
CA LYS A 31 -4.90 3.39 1.14
C LYS A 31 -5.68 2.47 2.07
N ALA A 32 -6.97 2.28 1.82
CA ALA A 32 -7.80 1.34 2.58
C ALA A 32 -7.31 -0.12 2.44
N ALA A 33 -6.85 -0.51 1.26
CA ALA A 33 -6.27 -1.85 1.05
C ALA A 33 -4.95 -2.02 1.83
N VAL A 34 -4.07 -1.02 1.83
CA VAL A 34 -2.84 -1.01 2.64
C VAL A 34 -3.18 -1.05 4.13
N ASN A 35 -4.19 -0.29 4.57
CA ASN A 35 -4.65 -0.33 5.95
C ASN A 35 -5.10 -1.75 6.36
N ARG A 36 -5.89 -2.41 5.53
CA ARG A 36 -6.35 -3.78 5.77
C ARG A 36 -5.19 -4.77 5.86
N PHE A 37 -4.19 -4.63 5.01
CA PHE A 37 -2.97 -5.42 5.06
C PHE A 37 -2.29 -5.31 6.43
N TYR A 38 -2.05 -4.09 6.90
CA TYR A 38 -1.41 -3.87 8.19
C TYR A 38 -2.28 -4.23 9.40
N GLN A 39 -3.60 -4.17 9.29
CA GLN A 39 -4.50 -4.71 10.32
C GLN A 39 -4.31 -6.22 10.48
N TYR A 40 -4.13 -6.98 9.40
CA TYR A 40 -3.79 -8.40 9.50
C TYR A 40 -2.40 -8.62 10.09
N GLU A 41 -1.41 -7.81 9.69
CA GLU A 41 -0.04 -7.89 10.22
C GLU A 41 0.03 -7.63 11.73
N THR A 42 -0.66 -6.58 12.22
CA THR A 42 -0.72 -6.25 13.65
C THR A 42 -1.46 -7.29 14.48
N ALA A 43 -2.40 -8.01 13.87
CA ALA A 43 -3.13 -9.11 14.49
C ALA A 43 -2.38 -10.45 14.43
N GLY A 44 -1.17 -10.50 13.84
CA GLY A 44 -0.42 -11.73 13.61
C GLY A 44 -1.06 -12.67 12.58
N ASN A 45 -2.02 -12.16 11.82
CA ASN A 45 -2.74 -12.95 10.81
C ASN A 45 -2.02 -12.88 9.46
N PHE A 46 -0.78 -13.38 9.42
CA PHE A 46 0.10 -13.31 8.26
C PHE A 46 -0.40 -14.11 7.05
N GLY A 47 -1.25 -15.11 7.29
CA GLY A 47 -1.89 -15.84 6.20
C GLY A 47 -2.84 -14.96 5.39
N ASN A 48 -3.67 -14.15 6.06
CA ASN A 48 -4.60 -13.25 5.39
C ASN A 48 -3.91 -12.00 4.82
N SER A 49 -2.84 -11.50 5.42
CA SER A 49 -2.04 -10.43 4.81
C SER A 49 -1.37 -10.93 3.52
N TRP A 50 -0.85 -12.15 3.49
CA TRP A 50 -0.27 -12.75 2.29
C TRP A 50 -1.26 -12.86 1.13
N GLU A 51 -2.53 -13.17 1.39
CA GLU A 51 -3.58 -13.23 0.35
C GLU A 51 -3.82 -11.86 -0.34
N LEU A 52 -3.44 -10.76 0.29
CA LEU A 52 -3.54 -9.44 -0.31
C LEU A 52 -2.36 -9.10 -1.23
N PHE A 53 -1.32 -9.92 -1.28
CA PHE A 53 -0.19 -9.68 -2.16
C PHE A 53 -0.56 -9.80 -3.64
N HIS A 54 0.11 -8.97 -4.43
CA HIS A 54 0.14 -9.14 -5.88
C HIS A 54 0.87 -10.45 -6.25
N PRO A 55 0.51 -11.13 -7.36
CA PRO A 55 1.18 -12.35 -7.78
C PRO A 55 2.71 -12.27 -7.89
N GLN A 56 3.27 -11.10 -8.21
CA GLN A 56 4.72 -10.89 -8.20
C GLN A 56 5.31 -11.08 -6.80
N MET A 57 4.66 -10.55 -5.75
CA MET A 57 5.08 -10.76 -4.36
C MET A 57 4.90 -12.21 -3.91
N GLN A 58 3.80 -12.85 -4.30
CA GLN A 58 3.52 -14.24 -3.96
C GLN A 58 4.54 -15.22 -4.58
N LYS A 59 5.10 -14.87 -5.74
CA LYS A 59 6.23 -15.62 -6.34
C LYS A 59 7.53 -15.48 -5.55
N MET A 60 7.76 -14.32 -4.94
CA MET A 60 8.95 -14.08 -4.12
C MET A 60 8.87 -14.78 -2.75
N PHE A 61 7.67 -14.85 -2.19
CA PHE A 61 7.43 -15.43 -0.87
C PHE A 61 6.28 -16.43 -0.96
N SER A 62 6.57 -17.73 -0.82
CA SER A 62 5.51 -18.71 -0.61
C SER A 62 4.76 -18.37 0.69
N LYS A 63 3.49 -18.76 0.78
CA LYS A 63 2.65 -18.45 1.93
C LYS A 63 3.26 -18.93 3.23
N ASP A 64 3.72 -20.17 3.28
CA ASP A 64 4.31 -20.77 4.47
C ASP A 64 5.62 -20.08 4.87
N ALA A 65 6.49 -19.79 3.90
CA ALA A 65 7.74 -19.08 4.15
C ALA A 65 7.47 -17.66 4.68
N TYR A 66 6.46 -16.97 4.15
CA TYR A 66 6.07 -15.65 4.61
C TYR A 66 5.58 -15.69 6.06
N ILE A 67 4.63 -16.58 6.37
CA ILE A 67 4.07 -16.72 7.71
C ILE A 67 5.18 -17.02 8.74
N GLN A 68 6.04 -17.97 8.45
CA GLN A 68 7.14 -18.36 9.33
C GLN A 68 8.13 -17.22 9.56
N ARG A 69 8.56 -16.54 8.50
CA ARG A 69 9.53 -15.42 8.60
C ARG A 69 8.95 -14.23 9.34
N ARG A 70 7.69 -13.87 9.09
CA ARG A 70 7.04 -12.75 9.79
C ARG A 70 6.88 -13.05 11.27
N ALA A 71 6.40 -14.24 11.62
CA ALA A 71 6.30 -14.67 13.02
C ALA A 71 7.66 -14.68 13.71
N HIS A 72 8.71 -15.21 13.05
CA HIS A 72 10.07 -15.23 13.60
C HIS A 72 10.58 -13.81 13.88
N VAL A 73 10.53 -12.92 12.88
CA VAL A 73 11.03 -11.54 13.03
C VAL A 73 10.31 -10.80 14.14
N PHE A 74 8.99 -10.88 14.21
CA PHE A 74 8.24 -10.15 15.22
C PHE A 74 8.40 -10.75 16.62
N MET A 75 8.19 -12.05 16.77
CA MET A 75 8.14 -12.68 18.09
C MET A 75 9.53 -13.00 18.64
N GLN A 76 10.47 -13.41 17.79
CA GLN A 76 11.80 -13.83 18.23
C GLN A 76 12.83 -12.70 18.13
N ASP A 77 12.93 -12.04 16.97
CA ASP A 77 13.96 -11.01 16.78
C ASP A 77 13.59 -9.70 17.47
N PHE A 78 12.34 -9.22 17.30
CA PHE A 78 11.88 -7.98 17.92
C PHE A 78 11.27 -8.18 19.30
N GLY A 79 10.87 -9.40 19.65
CA GLY A 79 10.20 -9.71 20.91
C GLY A 79 8.84 -9.01 21.05
N VAL A 80 8.10 -8.84 19.94
CA VAL A 80 6.80 -8.17 19.92
C VAL A 80 5.71 -9.10 19.38
N SER A 81 4.52 -9.00 19.93
CA SER A 81 3.33 -9.68 19.40
C SER A 81 2.51 -8.80 18.46
N THR A 82 2.70 -7.48 18.54
CA THR A 82 1.99 -6.48 17.73
C THR A 82 2.81 -5.20 17.61
N PHE A 83 2.35 -4.28 16.74
CA PHE A 83 2.94 -2.95 16.56
C PHE A 83 1.83 -1.96 16.17
N ARG A 84 2.12 -0.67 16.24
CA ARG A 84 1.26 0.39 15.70
C ARG A 84 1.75 0.81 14.33
N PHE A 85 0.87 1.31 13.49
CA PHE A 85 1.25 1.85 12.18
C PHE A 85 0.48 3.11 11.83
N GLU A 86 1.09 3.91 10.97
CA GLU A 86 0.52 5.14 10.42
C GLU A 86 0.67 5.11 8.90
N LEU A 87 -0.37 5.58 8.20
CA LEU A 87 -0.40 5.64 6.75
C LEU A 87 -0.34 7.08 6.28
N GLY A 88 0.61 7.38 5.41
CA GLY A 88 0.69 8.65 4.70
C GLY A 88 -0.40 8.82 3.64
N GLN A 89 -0.32 9.91 2.90
CA GLN A 89 -1.23 10.17 1.78
C GLN A 89 -0.82 9.35 0.55
N PRO A 90 -1.78 8.72 -0.14
CA PRO A 90 -1.51 7.97 -1.35
C PRO A 90 -1.08 8.91 -2.49
N LYS A 91 -0.09 8.49 -3.25
CA LYS A 91 0.36 9.18 -4.46
C LYS A 91 0.28 8.23 -5.64
N GLN A 92 -0.33 8.65 -6.74
CA GLN A 92 -0.40 7.85 -7.96
C GLN A 92 0.91 7.94 -8.74
N LEU A 93 1.38 6.79 -9.20
CA LEU A 93 2.48 6.63 -10.14
C LEU A 93 1.91 6.07 -11.44
N SER A 94 2.31 6.63 -12.57
CA SER A 94 1.89 6.13 -13.89
C SER A 94 2.43 4.72 -14.13
N ARG A 95 3.67 4.47 -13.70
CA ARG A 95 4.38 3.21 -13.84
C ARG A 95 5.28 2.97 -12.63
N TRP A 96 5.44 1.70 -12.28
CA TRP A 96 6.34 1.26 -11.21
C TRP A 96 6.74 -0.21 -11.41
N ARG A 97 7.91 -0.58 -10.90
CA ARG A 97 8.44 -1.94 -10.99
C ARG A 97 8.94 -2.38 -9.61
N MET A 98 8.58 -3.59 -9.21
CA MET A 98 8.97 -4.15 -7.92
C MET A 98 10.48 -4.45 -7.85
N SER A 99 11.04 -5.01 -8.94
CA SER A 99 12.46 -5.25 -9.13
C SER A 99 12.81 -5.20 -10.62
N LYS A 100 14.10 -5.25 -10.94
CA LYS A 100 14.59 -5.15 -12.33
C LYS A 100 14.07 -6.28 -13.24
N ASP A 101 13.85 -7.46 -12.68
CA ASP A 101 13.55 -8.68 -13.43
C ASP A 101 12.07 -9.02 -13.54
N VAL A 102 11.19 -8.15 -13.04
CA VAL A 102 9.73 -8.34 -13.11
C VAL A 102 9.04 -7.33 -14.01
N PRO A 103 7.90 -7.66 -14.62
CA PRO A 103 7.12 -6.76 -15.43
C PRO A 103 6.74 -5.48 -14.68
N GLU A 104 6.76 -4.37 -15.40
CA GLU A 104 6.31 -3.07 -14.92
C GLU A 104 4.77 -3.07 -14.74
N LEU A 105 4.31 -2.38 -13.70
CA LEU A 105 2.90 -2.21 -13.38
C LEU A 105 2.49 -0.75 -13.65
N ALA A 106 1.30 -0.57 -14.21
CA ALA A 106 0.73 0.75 -14.49
C ALA A 106 -0.30 1.14 -13.41
N HIS A 107 -0.52 2.45 -13.24
CA HIS A 107 -1.53 3.01 -12.34
C HIS A 107 -1.39 2.51 -10.89
N VAL A 108 -0.17 2.53 -10.37
CA VAL A 108 0.18 2.10 -9.02
C VAL A 108 0.03 3.26 -8.05
N PHE A 109 -0.47 3.01 -6.85
CA PHE A 109 -0.47 3.97 -5.75
C PHE A 109 0.59 3.61 -4.74
N VAL A 110 1.48 4.55 -4.40
CA VAL A 110 2.40 4.43 -3.28
C VAL A 110 1.77 5.06 -2.04
N VAL A 111 1.81 4.31 -0.94
CA VAL A 111 1.35 4.75 0.38
C VAL A 111 2.52 4.61 1.35
N PRO A 112 3.07 5.73 1.86
CA PRO A 112 4.08 5.68 2.90
C PRO A 112 3.51 5.07 4.18
N VAL A 113 4.25 4.16 4.80
CA VAL A 113 3.86 3.51 6.04
C VAL A 113 4.97 3.69 7.08
N VAL A 114 4.60 4.06 8.29
CA VAL A 114 5.49 4.06 9.46
C VAL A 114 4.98 3.02 10.44
N GLN A 115 5.82 2.06 10.79
CA GLN A 115 5.54 1.02 11.78
C GLN A 115 6.32 1.36 13.05
N HIS A 116 5.65 1.34 14.22
CA HIS A 116 6.22 1.65 15.52
C HIS A 116 6.23 0.41 16.40
N PHE A 117 7.42 0.01 16.82
CA PHE A 117 7.65 -1.18 17.61
C PHE A 117 8.10 -0.82 19.04
N GLN A 118 7.49 -1.49 20.01
CA GLN A 118 7.95 -1.49 21.40
C GLN A 118 8.64 -2.85 21.66
N SER A 119 9.90 -2.94 21.31
CA SER A 119 10.65 -4.19 21.34
C SER A 119 11.40 -4.40 22.66
N ALA A 120 11.93 -5.60 22.85
CA ALA A 120 12.83 -5.92 23.94
C ALA A 120 14.12 -5.06 23.92
N PHE A 121 14.49 -4.51 22.76
CA PHE A 121 15.66 -3.64 22.57
C PHE A 121 15.34 -2.14 22.64
N GLY A 122 14.10 -1.77 23.00
CA GLY A 122 13.62 -0.40 23.03
C GLY A 122 12.66 -0.08 21.90
N ASN A 123 12.25 1.18 21.83
CA ASN A 123 11.31 1.67 20.83
C ASN A 123 12.04 2.04 19.54
N PHE A 124 11.54 1.57 18.41
CA PHE A 124 12.04 1.97 17.09
C PHE A 124 10.91 2.03 16.07
N SER A 125 11.19 2.65 14.93
CA SER A 125 10.22 2.74 13.84
C SER A 125 10.84 2.36 12.51
N ILE A 126 10.06 1.67 11.67
CA ILE A 126 10.43 1.34 10.29
C ILE A 126 9.55 2.17 9.36
N ARG A 127 10.18 2.83 8.40
CA ARG A 127 9.48 3.51 7.28
C ARG A 127 9.59 2.66 6.04
N GLN A 128 8.47 2.47 5.36
CA GLN A 128 8.40 1.68 4.14
C GLN A 128 7.38 2.29 3.19
N ASP A 129 7.73 2.39 1.91
CA ASP A 129 6.77 2.66 0.86
C ASP A 129 6.08 1.37 0.45
N VAL A 130 4.76 1.37 0.54
CA VAL A 130 3.92 0.23 0.16
C VAL A 130 3.13 0.62 -1.08
N TYR A 131 3.12 -0.27 -2.05
CA TYR A 131 2.49 -0.05 -3.34
C TYR A 131 1.21 -0.86 -3.44
N ALA A 132 0.17 -0.23 -3.97
CA ALA A 132 -1.11 -0.88 -4.22
C ALA A 132 -1.50 -0.71 -5.70
N VAL A 133 -1.90 -1.80 -6.32
CA VAL A 133 -2.34 -1.85 -7.72
C VAL A 133 -3.61 -2.68 -7.83
N LYS A 134 -4.47 -2.37 -8.79
CA LYS A 134 -5.61 -3.23 -9.12
C LYS A 134 -5.17 -4.37 -10.01
N ASP A 135 -5.44 -5.59 -9.56
CA ASP A 135 -5.35 -6.82 -10.34
C ASP A 135 -6.69 -7.55 -10.28
N ASN A 136 -7.29 -7.85 -11.44
CA ASN A 136 -8.63 -8.45 -11.53
C ASN A 136 -9.69 -7.72 -10.65
N ASN A 137 -9.69 -6.40 -10.70
CA ASN A 137 -10.56 -5.50 -9.92
C ASN A 137 -10.39 -5.58 -8.39
N GLN A 138 -9.34 -6.22 -7.90
CA GLN A 138 -8.97 -6.29 -6.49
C GLN A 138 -7.69 -5.51 -6.24
N TRP A 139 -7.62 -4.79 -5.12
CA TRP A 139 -6.40 -4.14 -4.69
C TRP A 139 -5.40 -5.18 -4.18
N ARG A 140 -4.17 -5.12 -4.73
CA ARG A 140 -3.06 -6.00 -4.39
C ARG A 140 -1.88 -5.19 -3.89
N ILE A 141 -1.14 -5.74 -2.94
CA ILE A 141 -0.07 -5.07 -2.19
C ILE A 141 1.30 -5.56 -2.68
N LEU A 142 2.23 -4.61 -2.78
CA LEU A 142 3.65 -4.86 -3.08
C LEU A 142 4.52 -3.89 -2.28
N TRP A 143 5.81 -4.20 -2.21
CA TRP A 143 6.88 -3.26 -1.87
C TRP A 143 8.06 -3.44 -2.82
N ALA A 144 8.99 -2.48 -2.84
CA ALA A 144 10.19 -2.60 -3.64
C ALA A 144 11.04 -3.77 -3.12
N TYR A 145 11.51 -4.58 -4.04
CA TYR A 145 12.37 -5.71 -3.76
C TYR A 145 13.58 -5.65 -4.70
N ASP A 146 14.69 -5.15 -4.19
CA ASP A 146 15.97 -5.20 -4.88
C ASP A 146 16.75 -6.41 -4.36
N GLU A 147 17.07 -7.35 -5.25
CA GLU A 147 18.03 -8.40 -4.94
C GLU A 147 19.39 -7.74 -4.62
N ARG A 148 19.91 -8.05 -3.43
CA ARG A 148 21.25 -7.63 -3.01
C ARG A 148 22.30 -8.53 -3.64
#